data_02da05a7969d69bc2834b09a16eb47e0
#
_entry.id   02da05a7969d69bc2834b09a16eb47e0
#
_cell.length_a   1.000
_cell.length_b   1.000
_cell.length_c   1.000
_cell.angle_alpha   90.00
_cell.angle_beta   90.00
_cell.angle_gamma   90.00
#
_symmetry.space_group_name_H-M   'P 1'
#
loop_
_entity.id
_entity.type
_entity.pdbx_description
1 polymer ?
#
loop_
_entity_poly.entity_id
_entity_poly.type
_entity_poly.pdbx_seq_one_letter_code
_entity_poly.pdbx_strand_id
1 'polypeptide(L)'
;MSILTMIKNIKQVHNKDIVFVKLGKFYYCYGKDSYIISFFFEYKLNLIENSIYSCGFPSQSLNKILAKLENKKINYVIVDRRNNYEIENKEDFKKLNSYDKYYEKAKEEVGIKLRIQKINAYLLENTDKSNIKKLILNIEGLLQKYKF
;
A
#
# COMPACT_ATOMS: atom_id res chain seq x y z
N MET A 1 20.53 -11.40 -1.05
CA MET A 1 19.76 -10.55 -0.13
C MET A 1 18.35 -10.36 -0.68
N SER A 2 17.35 -10.53 0.17
CA SER A 2 15.95 -10.43 -0.27
C SER A 2 15.57 -8.99 -0.64
N ILE A 3 14.55 -8.84 -1.47
CA ILE A 3 14.05 -7.53 -1.86
C ILE A 3 13.60 -6.71 -0.62
N LEU A 4 12.95 -7.37 0.35
CA LEU A 4 12.50 -6.70 1.56
C LEU A 4 13.66 -6.19 2.41
N THR A 5 14.75 -6.94 2.48
CA THR A 5 15.96 -6.50 3.19
C THR A 5 16.56 -5.26 2.53
N MET A 6 16.63 -5.25 1.19
CA MET A 6 17.14 -4.10 0.43
C MET A 6 16.27 -2.88 0.63
N ILE A 7 14.94 -3.06 0.55
CA ILE A 7 13.98 -1.96 0.79
C ILE A 7 14.16 -1.40 2.19
N LYS A 8 14.28 -2.26 3.18
CA LYS A 8 14.47 -1.83 4.57
C LYS A 8 15.72 -0.98 4.72
N ASN A 9 16.82 -1.37 4.07
CA ASN A 9 18.07 -0.61 4.08
C ASN A 9 17.90 0.75 3.41
N ILE A 10 17.25 0.78 2.26
CA ILE A 10 17.00 2.04 1.53
C ILE A 10 16.12 2.97 2.37
N LYS A 11 15.09 2.44 3.02
CA LYS A 11 14.18 3.24 3.86
C LYS A 11 14.84 3.80 5.11
N GLN A 12 15.96 3.27 5.55
CA GLN A 12 16.71 3.87 6.67
C GLN A 12 17.21 5.28 6.31
N VAL A 13 17.59 5.49 5.05
CA VAL A 13 18.05 6.80 4.56
C VAL A 13 16.88 7.62 3.98
N HIS A 14 15.93 6.95 3.35
CA HIS A 14 14.81 7.57 2.64
C HIS A 14 13.47 7.31 3.34
N ASN A 15 13.43 7.47 4.65
CA ASN A 15 12.27 7.09 5.47
C ASN A 15 11.02 7.95 5.22
N LYS A 16 11.19 9.15 4.66
CA LYS A 16 10.08 10.06 4.31
C LYS A 16 9.93 10.23 2.79
N ASP A 17 10.56 9.35 2.03
CA ASP A 17 10.44 9.31 0.59
C ASP A 17 9.69 8.03 0.20
N ILE A 18 8.83 8.10 -0.83
CA ILE A 18 8.26 6.89 -1.38
C ILE A 18 9.32 6.23 -2.24
N VAL A 19 9.65 4.98 -1.95
CA VAL A 19 10.67 4.23 -2.69
C VAL A 19 9.97 3.30 -3.68
N PHE A 20 10.18 3.55 -4.97
CA PHE A 20 9.71 2.67 -6.04
C PHE A 20 10.86 1.79 -6.50
N VAL A 21 10.60 0.49 -6.62
CA VAL A 21 11.58 -0.47 -7.14
C VAL A 21 11.16 -0.90 -8.53
N LYS A 22 12.01 -0.63 -9.50
CA LYS A 22 11.79 -1.08 -10.88
C LYS A 22 12.10 -2.56 -11.01
N LEU A 23 11.14 -3.31 -11.50
CA LEU A 23 11.21 -4.76 -11.71
C LEU A 23 10.65 -5.08 -13.10
N GLY A 24 11.53 -5.18 -14.10
CA GLY A 24 11.07 -5.39 -15.47
C GLY A 24 10.19 -4.25 -15.97
N LYS A 25 8.96 -4.56 -16.31
CA LYS A 25 7.97 -3.57 -16.82
C LYS A 25 7.06 -3.02 -15.73
N PHE A 26 7.36 -3.29 -14.47
CA PHE A 26 6.56 -2.87 -13.33
C PHE A 26 7.40 -2.09 -12.33
N TYR A 27 6.71 -1.27 -11.55
CA TYR A 27 7.25 -0.62 -10.36
C TYR A 27 6.49 -1.11 -9.15
N TYR A 28 7.19 -1.28 -8.03
CA TYR A 28 6.59 -1.73 -6.77
C TYR A 28 6.98 -0.80 -5.64
N CYS A 29 6.08 -0.65 -4.67
CA CYS A 29 6.39 -0.02 -3.40
C CYS A 29 5.85 -0.89 -2.27
N TYR A 30 6.34 -0.67 -1.04
CA TYR A 30 6.18 -1.61 0.06
C TYR A 30 5.81 -0.88 1.35
N GLY A 31 5.11 -1.57 2.24
CA GLY A 31 4.80 -1.06 3.57
C GLY A 31 4.03 0.26 3.51
N LYS A 32 4.46 1.23 4.29
CA LYS A 32 3.82 2.55 4.37
C LYS A 32 3.68 3.22 3.00
N ASP A 33 4.69 3.08 2.15
CA ASP A 33 4.69 3.65 0.80
C ASP A 33 3.53 3.10 -0.02
N SER A 34 3.28 1.78 0.08
CA SER A 34 2.20 1.12 -0.64
C SER A 34 0.83 1.62 -0.20
N TYR A 35 0.66 1.94 1.08
CA TYR A 35 -0.58 2.52 1.59
C TYR A 35 -0.87 3.88 0.95
N ILE A 36 0.14 4.74 0.85
CA ILE A 36 -0.02 6.08 0.25
C ILE A 36 -0.42 5.95 -1.23
N ILE A 37 0.24 5.07 -1.98
CA ILE A 37 -0.06 4.87 -3.40
C ILE A 37 -1.45 4.26 -3.58
N SER A 38 -1.82 3.28 -2.77
CA SER A 38 -3.17 2.72 -2.80
C SER A 38 -4.24 3.76 -2.45
N PHE A 39 -3.95 4.65 -1.51
CA PHE A 39 -4.84 5.73 -1.13
C PHE A 39 -5.15 6.67 -2.31
N PHE A 40 -4.11 7.05 -3.07
CA PHE A 40 -4.29 7.95 -4.20
C PHE A 40 -4.89 7.30 -5.43
N PHE A 41 -4.57 6.03 -5.70
CA PHE A 41 -4.89 5.39 -6.99
C PHE A 41 -5.76 4.16 -6.87
N GLU A 42 -6.12 3.77 -5.65
CA GLU A 42 -6.95 2.58 -5.39
C GLU A 42 -6.33 1.28 -5.91
N TYR A 43 -5.00 1.24 -6.05
CA TYR A 43 -4.32 0.01 -6.43
C TYR A 43 -4.43 -1.03 -5.32
N LYS A 44 -4.60 -2.28 -5.74
CA LYS A 44 -4.71 -3.40 -4.82
C LYS A 44 -3.43 -3.59 -4.01
N LEU A 45 -3.57 -3.79 -2.70
CA LEU A 45 -2.48 -4.16 -1.83
C LEU A 45 -2.40 -5.68 -1.72
N ASN A 46 -1.20 -6.22 -1.87
CA ASN A 46 -0.93 -7.65 -1.74
C ASN A 46 -0.07 -7.88 -0.50
N LEU A 47 -0.52 -8.79 0.36
CA LEU A 47 0.25 -9.19 1.53
C LEU A 47 1.41 -10.07 1.07
N ILE A 48 2.63 -9.68 1.40
CA ILE A 48 3.82 -10.43 0.99
C ILE A 48 4.49 -11.16 2.15
N GLU A 49 4.51 -10.57 3.35
CA GLU A 49 5.17 -11.17 4.50
C GLU A 49 4.80 -10.43 5.78
N ASN A 50 4.46 -11.14 6.86
CA ASN A 50 4.31 -10.58 8.21
C ASN A 50 3.66 -9.20 8.29
N SER A 51 2.49 -9.05 7.67
CA SER A 51 1.74 -7.79 7.63
C SER A 51 2.36 -6.71 6.74
N ILE A 52 3.35 -7.04 5.92
CA ILE A 52 3.93 -6.10 4.95
C ILE A 52 3.16 -6.24 3.64
N TYR A 53 2.61 -5.13 3.18
CA TYR A 53 1.89 -5.05 1.91
C TYR A 53 2.76 -4.47 0.82
N SER A 54 2.48 -4.85 -0.41
CA SER A 54 3.08 -4.27 -1.61
C SER A 54 2.00 -3.78 -2.55
N CYS A 55 2.39 -2.82 -3.37
CA CYS A 55 1.56 -2.28 -4.43
C CYS A 55 2.41 -2.22 -5.70
N GLY A 56 1.89 -2.76 -6.79
CA GLY A 56 2.60 -2.77 -8.07
C GLY A 56 1.77 -2.14 -9.17
N PHE A 57 2.43 -1.52 -10.14
CA PHE A 57 1.77 -0.92 -11.29
C PHE A 57 2.68 -0.99 -12.52
N PRO A 58 2.09 -0.98 -13.73
CA PRO A 58 2.89 -1.03 -14.95
C PRO A 58 3.63 0.29 -15.18
N SER A 59 4.76 0.21 -15.88
CA SER A 59 5.62 1.37 -16.13
C SER A 59 4.91 2.53 -16.84
N GLN A 60 3.87 2.23 -17.64
CA GLN A 60 3.09 3.26 -18.30
C GLN A 60 2.35 4.19 -17.32
N SER A 61 2.11 3.74 -16.11
CA SER A 61 1.41 4.53 -15.08
C SER A 61 2.36 5.42 -14.27
N LEU A 62 3.67 5.28 -14.43
CA LEU A 62 4.63 5.99 -13.59
C LEU A 62 4.47 7.51 -13.65
N ASN A 63 4.35 8.08 -14.85
CA ASN A 63 4.26 9.53 -15.00
C ASN A 63 3.04 10.11 -14.29
N LYS A 64 1.91 9.41 -14.36
CA LYS A 64 0.68 9.80 -13.64
C LYS A 64 0.90 9.80 -12.14
N ILE A 65 1.60 8.78 -11.64
CA ILE A 65 1.86 8.64 -10.20
C ILE A 65 2.81 9.73 -9.73
N LEU A 66 3.91 9.96 -10.45
CA LEU A 66 4.88 10.99 -10.09
C LEU A 66 4.25 12.39 -10.13
N ALA A 67 3.38 12.65 -11.10
CA ALA A 67 2.66 13.94 -11.19
C ALA A 67 1.80 14.17 -9.93
N LYS A 68 1.14 13.11 -9.42
CA LYS A 68 0.37 13.21 -8.18
C LYS A 68 1.26 13.51 -6.99
N LEU A 69 2.40 12.83 -6.88
CA LEU A 69 3.34 13.06 -5.79
C LEU A 69 3.92 14.48 -5.84
N GLU A 70 4.23 14.98 -7.03
CA GLU A 70 4.67 16.35 -7.23
C GLU A 70 3.59 17.36 -6.77
N ASN A 71 2.35 17.12 -7.18
CA ASN A 71 1.22 17.97 -6.77
C ASN A 71 1.07 18.00 -5.24
N LYS A 72 1.28 16.88 -4.58
CA LYS A 72 1.17 16.75 -3.12
C LYS A 72 2.48 17.03 -2.38
N LYS A 73 3.56 17.30 -3.11
CA LYS A 73 4.89 17.57 -2.53
C LYS A 73 5.39 16.41 -1.66
N ILE A 74 5.18 15.18 -2.13
CA ILE A 74 5.70 13.97 -1.48
C ILE A 74 6.94 13.52 -2.21
N ASN A 75 8.05 13.43 -1.48
CA ASN A 75 9.34 13.02 -2.03
C ASN A 75 9.30 11.58 -2.50
N TYR A 76 10.08 11.27 -3.53
CA TYR A 76 10.20 9.91 -4.03
C TYR A 76 11.61 9.58 -4.47
N VAL A 77 11.91 8.29 -4.50
CA VAL A 77 13.16 7.73 -5.00
C VAL A 77 12.79 6.51 -5.85
N ILE A 78 13.37 6.42 -7.03
CA ILE A 78 13.20 5.27 -7.91
C ILE A 78 14.54 4.54 -7.99
N VAL A 79 14.52 3.24 -7.64
CA VAL A 79 15.72 2.39 -7.72
C VAL A 79 15.48 1.25 -8.71
N ASP A 80 16.53 0.81 -9.38
CA ASP A 80 16.47 -0.28 -10.35
C ASP A 80 17.09 -1.54 -9.76
N ARG A 81 16.28 -2.57 -9.57
CA ARG A 81 16.76 -3.86 -9.05
C ARG A 81 17.85 -4.47 -9.91
N ARG A 82 17.76 -4.33 -11.23
CA ARG A 82 18.76 -4.88 -12.17
C ARG A 82 20.11 -4.21 -12.04
N ASN A 83 20.14 -3.02 -11.50
CA ASN A 83 21.33 -2.19 -11.37
C ASN A 83 21.74 -2.05 -9.92
N ASN A 84 21.64 -3.12 -9.16
CA ASN A 84 21.99 -3.16 -7.72
C ASN A 84 21.26 -2.10 -6.88
N TYR A 85 19.99 -1.84 -7.21
CA TYR A 85 19.17 -0.84 -6.52
C TYR A 85 19.76 0.57 -6.57
N GLU A 86 20.50 0.89 -7.64
CA GLU A 86 20.95 2.25 -7.85
C GLU A 86 19.77 3.19 -8.10
N ILE A 87 19.93 4.42 -7.62
CA ILE A 87 18.92 5.47 -7.80
C ILE A 87 18.91 5.92 -9.25
N GLU A 88 17.78 5.72 -9.95
CA GLU A 88 17.56 6.22 -11.31
C GLU A 88 17.03 7.64 -11.31
N ASN A 89 16.16 7.94 -10.34
CA ASN A 89 15.49 9.23 -10.28
C ASN A 89 15.06 9.50 -8.83
N LYS A 90 15.05 10.77 -8.45
CA LYS A 90 14.55 11.17 -7.14
C LYS A 90 14.11 12.62 -7.19
N GLU A 91 13.17 12.97 -6.31
CA GLU A 91 12.75 14.35 -6.10
C GLU A 91 12.57 14.62 -4.60
N ASP A 92 13.07 15.76 -4.18
CA ASP A 92 12.88 16.27 -2.84
C ASP A 92 12.23 17.65 -2.94
N PHE A 93 10.96 17.73 -2.57
CA PHE A 93 10.17 18.97 -2.67
C PHE A 93 10.38 19.90 -1.47
N LYS A 94 11.26 19.53 -0.54
CA LYS A 94 11.59 20.33 0.64
C LYS A 94 10.40 20.61 1.54
N LYS A 95 9.40 19.73 1.55
CA LYS A 95 8.23 19.83 2.41
C LYS A 95 8.21 18.68 3.42
N LEU A 96 8.58 18.99 4.66
CA LEU A 96 8.89 18.00 5.69
C LEU A 96 7.72 17.09 6.09
N ASN A 97 6.49 17.59 6.06
CA ASN A 97 5.35 16.89 6.66
C ASN A 97 4.43 16.18 5.66
N SER A 98 4.71 16.26 4.35
CA SER A 98 3.80 15.72 3.35
C SER A 98 3.66 14.21 3.44
N TYR A 99 4.77 13.48 3.59
CA TYR A 99 4.75 12.03 3.68
C TYR A 99 3.87 11.55 4.86
N ASP A 100 4.15 12.07 6.04
CA ASP A 100 3.41 11.67 7.25
C ASP A 100 1.93 12.04 7.17
N LYS A 101 1.63 13.22 6.66
CA LYS A 101 0.26 13.69 6.48
C LYS A 101 -0.56 12.72 5.63
N TYR A 102 -0.02 12.32 4.48
CA TYR A 102 -0.73 11.42 3.58
C TYR A 102 -0.69 9.97 4.04
N TYR A 103 0.37 9.57 4.73
CA TYR A 103 0.40 8.24 5.35
C TYR A 103 -0.70 8.10 6.42
N GLU A 104 -0.90 9.10 7.27
CA GLU A 104 -1.96 9.03 8.29
C GLU A 104 -3.35 8.90 7.66
N LYS A 105 -3.63 9.64 6.59
CA LYS A 105 -4.87 9.50 5.85
C LYS A 105 -5.00 8.10 5.22
N ALA A 106 -3.94 7.64 4.59
CA ALA A 106 -3.91 6.33 3.94
C ALA A 106 -4.09 5.20 4.94
N LYS A 107 -3.40 5.27 6.08
CA LYS A 107 -3.49 4.29 7.16
C LYS A 107 -4.93 4.10 7.63
N GLU A 108 -5.67 5.21 7.78
CA GLU A 108 -7.05 5.17 8.21
C GLU A 108 -7.96 4.55 7.14
N GLU A 109 -7.98 5.12 5.93
CA GLU A 109 -8.88 4.66 4.87
C GLU A 109 -8.53 3.29 4.30
N VAL A 110 -7.28 3.08 3.93
CA VAL A 110 -6.82 1.81 3.37
C VAL A 110 -6.84 0.71 4.42
N GLY A 111 -6.49 1.06 5.65
CA GLY A 111 -6.53 0.13 6.78
C GLY A 111 -7.92 -0.44 7.03
N ILE A 112 -8.96 0.41 6.95
CA ILE A 112 -10.35 -0.05 7.09
C ILE A 112 -10.71 -1.03 5.97
N LYS A 113 -10.37 -0.69 4.72
CA LYS A 113 -10.63 -1.57 3.57
C LYS A 113 -9.95 -2.92 3.73
N LEU A 114 -8.70 -2.94 4.19
CA LEU A 114 -7.96 -4.18 4.43
C LEU A 114 -8.60 -5.03 5.52
N ARG A 115 -9.10 -4.40 6.58
CA ARG A 115 -9.81 -5.10 7.65
C ARG A 115 -11.10 -5.73 7.14
N ILE A 116 -11.85 -5.02 6.31
CA ILE A 116 -13.07 -5.54 5.69
C ILE A 116 -12.74 -6.74 4.79
N GLN A 117 -11.71 -6.63 3.94
CA GLN A 117 -11.28 -7.73 3.08
C GLN A 117 -10.90 -8.97 3.89
N LYS A 118 -10.23 -8.78 5.01
CA LYS A 118 -9.82 -9.88 5.89
C LYS A 118 -11.04 -10.56 6.53
N ILE A 119 -12.03 -9.78 6.97
CA ILE A 119 -13.27 -10.31 7.51
C ILE A 119 -14.03 -11.09 6.42
N ASN A 120 -14.15 -10.52 5.23
CA ASN A 120 -14.83 -11.18 4.11
C ASN A 120 -14.16 -12.50 3.75
N ALA A 121 -12.83 -12.52 3.65
CA ALA A 121 -12.07 -13.75 3.38
C ALA A 121 -12.34 -14.81 4.45
N TYR A 122 -12.31 -14.42 5.72
CA TYR A 122 -12.59 -15.33 6.82
C TYR A 122 -13.99 -15.94 6.70
N LEU A 123 -15.01 -15.12 6.42
CA LEU A 123 -16.37 -15.62 6.28
C LEU A 123 -16.49 -16.58 5.10
N LEU A 124 -15.92 -16.24 3.96
CA LEU A 124 -15.98 -17.07 2.75
C LEU A 124 -15.25 -18.41 2.92
N GLU A 125 -14.16 -18.43 3.66
CA GLU A 125 -13.39 -19.65 3.95
C GLU A 125 -14.08 -20.58 4.96
N ASN A 126 -15.08 -20.09 5.69
CA ASN A 126 -15.73 -20.84 6.75
C ASN A 126 -17.22 -21.07 6.50
N THR A 127 -17.66 -21.05 5.25
CA THR A 127 -19.07 -21.25 4.88
C THR A 127 -19.60 -22.63 5.24
N ASP A 128 -18.73 -23.62 5.39
CA ASP A 128 -19.07 -25.00 5.75
C ASP A 128 -19.19 -25.23 7.27
N LYS A 129 -18.84 -24.24 8.10
CA LYS A 129 -18.90 -24.39 9.55
C LYS A 129 -20.33 -24.30 10.05
N SER A 130 -20.65 -25.09 11.09
CA SER A 130 -22.02 -25.23 11.61
C SER A 130 -22.61 -23.93 12.16
N ASN A 131 -21.75 -23.05 12.68
CA ASN A 131 -22.17 -21.79 13.31
C ASN A 131 -22.16 -20.58 12.37
N ILE A 132 -21.80 -20.78 11.10
CA ILE A 132 -21.64 -19.64 10.17
C ILE A 132 -22.96 -18.93 9.90
N LYS A 133 -24.05 -19.68 9.77
CA LYS A 133 -25.40 -19.08 9.53
C LYS A 133 -25.80 -18.14 10.64
N LYS A 134 -25.56 -18.54 11.90
CA LYS A 134 -25.87 -17.70 13.06
C LYS A 134 -25.04 -16.43 13.06
N LEU A 135 -23.75 -16.53 12.72
CA LEU A 135 -22.87 -15.38 12.63
C LEU A 135 -23.35 -14.40 11.54
N ILE A 136 -23.73 -14.92 10.37
CA ILE A 136 -24.22 -14.08 9.28
C ILE A 136 -25.49 -13.35 9.67
N LEU A 137 -26.44 -14.04 10.32
CA LEU A 137 -27.66 -13.40 10.81
C LEU A 137 -27.36 -12.27 11.80
N ASN A 138 -26.39 -12.47 12.69
CA ASN A 138 -25.97 -11.44 13.63
C ASN A 138 -25.37 -10.24 12.93
N ILE A 139 -24.52 -10.48 11.89
CA ILE A 139 -23.92 -9.40 11.09
C ILE A 139 -25.02 -8.62 10.36
N GLU A 140 -25.95 -9.32 9.71
CA GLU A 140 -27.08 -8.68 9.02
C GLU A 140 -27.89 -7.81 9.98
N GLY A 141 -28.16 -8.31 11.20
CA GLY A 141 -28.85 -7.54 12.22
C GLY A 141 -28.10 -6.28 12.63
N LEU A 142 -26.77 -6.37 12.77
CA LEU A 142 -25.93 -5.20 13.07
C LEU A 142 -25.97 -4.17 11.93
N LEU A 143 -25.90 -4.63 10.70
CA LEU A 143 -25.95 -3.74 9.53
C LEU A 143 -27.28 -2.96 9.49
N GLN A 144 -28.40 -3.63 9.77
CA GLN A 144 -29.70 -2.96 9.87
C GLN A 144 -29.73 -1.93 10.99
N LYS A 145 -29.15 -2.28 12.14
CA LYS A 145 -29.08 -1.38 13.30
C LYS A 145 -28.31 -0.10 12.98
N TYR A 146 -27.23 -0.20 12.20
CA TYR A 146 -26.43 0.94 11.78
C TYR A 146 -27.00 1.65 10.54
N LYS A 147 -28.08 1.15 9.97
CA LYS A 147 -28.81 1.76 8.84
C LYS A 147 -27.94 1.95 7.58
N PHE A 148 -27.13 0.95 7.30
CA PHE A 148 -26.38 0.92 6.04
C PHE A 148 -27.27 0.52 4.85
#